data_a2b4d10ba8cbb3d04374693ea8f53b16
#
_entry.id   a2b4d10ba8cbb3d04374693ea8f53b16
#
_cell.length_a   1.000
_cell.length_b   1.000
_cell.length_c   1.000
_cell.angle_alpha   90.00
_cell.angle_beta   90.00
_cell.angle_gamma   90.00
#
_symmetry.space_group_name_H-M   'P 1'
#
loop_
_entity.id
_entity.type
_entity.pdbx_description
1 polymer ?
#
loop_
_entity_poly.entity_id
_entity_poly.type
_entity_poly.pdbx_seq_one_letter_code
_entity_poly.pdbx_strand_id
1 'polypeptide(L)'
;MWATYPKMQEALDLIEAWGFKYKSIAFQWIKQNRSGNGYFFGLGRWTRGNTEPCLIAIKGKPKRISAGVGQLVFSPLRRHSQKPAEVREKIVELMGDLPRIELFAREAAPGWDVWGNEAPTPEVKDAPADSVELAGKEEPHEPDNQRDPAPQL
;
A
#
# COMPACT_ATOMS: atom_id res chain seq x y z
N MET A 1 -4.43 -2.35 8.06
CA MET A 1 -2.94 -2.32 7.97
C MET A 1 -2.38 -3.66 8.40
N TRP A 2 -1.49 -4.27 7.59
CA TRP A 2 -0.76 -5.48 7.99
C TRP A 2 0.33 -5.12 8.99
N ALA A 3 0.52 -5.96 10.01
CA ALA A 3 1.57 -5.83 10.99
C ALA A 3 2.19 -7.19 11.29
N THR A 4 3.39 -7.20 11.87
CA THR A 4 3.98 -8.40 12.47
C THR A 4 3.95 -8.27 13.98
N TYR A 5 3.84 -9.36 14.71
CA TYR A 5 3.76 -9.30 16.18
C TYR A 5 4.93 -8.57 16.82
N PRO A 6 6.20 -8.77 16.38
CA PRO A 6 7.33 -8.03 16.96
C PRO A 6 7.29 -6.52 16.70
N LYS A 7 6.49 -6.07 15.73
CA LYS A 7 6.35 -4.66 15.34
C LYS A 7 4.94 -4.12 15.58
N MET A 8 4.26 -4.70 16.56
CA MET A 8 2.89 -4.31 16.87
C MET A 8 2.83 -2.90 17.46
N GLN A 9 3.77 -2.55 18.34
CA GLN A 9 3.79 -1.22 18.96
C GLN A 9 3.99 -0.15 17.89
N GLU A 10 4.98 -0.32 17.02
CA GLU A 10 5.24 0.65 15.94
C GLU A 10 4.06 0.75 14.95
N ALA A 11 3.32 -0.35 14.76
CA ALA A 11 2.12 -0.32 13.93
C ALA A 11 1.00 0.50 14.58
N LEU A 12 0.83 0.40 15.90
CA LEU A 12 -0.17 1.19 16.64
C LEU A 12 0.21 2.66 16.67
N ASP A 13 1.49 2.97 16.89
CA ASP A 13 2.02 4.35 16.89
C ASP A 13 1.82 5.00 15.50
N LEU A 14 2.04 4.25 14.43
CA LEU A 14 1.82 4.73 13.06
C LEU A 14 0.34 5.00 12.77
N ILE A 15 -0.56 4.13 13.24
CA ILE A 15 -2.02 4.33 13.13
C ILE A 15 -2.42 5.65 13.79
N GLU A 16 -1.90 5.92 14.99
CA GLU A 16 -2.18 7.14 15.73
C GLU A 16 -1.58 8.37 15.03
N ALA A 17 -0.33 8.30 14.59
CA ALA A 17 0.36 9.37 13.87
C ALA A 17 -0.38 9.79 12.59
N TRP A 18 -1.07 8.86 11.92
CA TRP A 18 -1.92 9.16 10.75
C TRP A 18 -3.33 9.66 11.12
N GLY A 19 -3.61 9.81 12.41
CA GLY A 19 -4.88 10.32 12.94
C GLY A 19 -6.02 9.29 12.88
N PHE A 20 -5.68 8.01 12.82
CA PHE A 20 -6.65 6.92 12.94
C PHE A 20 -6.73 6.42 14.38
N LYS A 21 -7.84 5.74 14.70
CA LYS A 21 -8.03 5.04 15.97
C LYS A 21 -8.07 3.54 15.73
N TYR A 22 -7.14 2.82 16.30
CA TYR A 22 -7.17 1.35 16.30
C TYR A 22 -8.48 0.81 16.90
N LYS A 23 -9.02 -0.22 16.31
CA LYS A 23 -10.25 -0.87 16.78
C LYS A 23 -10.05 -2.34 17.14
N SER A 24 -9.44 -3.09 16.25
CA SER A 24 -9.34 -4.54 16.39
C SER A 24 -8.39 -5.12 15.32
N ILE A 25 -8.20 -6.43 15.36
CA ILE A 25 -7.71 -7.21 14.23
C ILE A 25 -8.90 -7.42 13.29
N ALA A 26 -8.80 -6.91 12.05
CA ALA A 26 -9.79 -7.17 11.01
C ALA A 26 -9.69 -8.60 10.52
N PHE A 27 -8.47 -9.02 10.14
CA PHE A 27 -8.21 -10.35 9.61
C PHE A 27 -6.97 -10.95 10.25
N GLN A 28 -7.01 -12.26 10.46
CA GLN A 28 -5.90 -13.04 10.94
C GLN A 28 -5.52 -14.05 9.87
N TRP A 29 -4.41 -13.81 9.17
CA TRP A 29 -3.89 -14.75 8.19
C TRP A 29 -3.24 -15.94 8.88
N ILE A 30 -3.80 -17.12 8.67
CA ILE A 30 -3.23 -18.41 9.05
C ILE A 30 -2.44 -18.90 7.84
N LYS A 31 -1.12 -18.85 7.93
CA LYS A 31 -0.22 -19.20 6.83
C LYS A 31 -0.18 -20.69 6.61
N GLN A 32 -0.54 -21.11 5.41
CA GLN A 32 -0.42 -22.48 4.96
C GLN A 32 0.87 -22.68 4.17
N ASN A 33 1.34 -23.92 4.06
CA ASN A 33 2.42 -24.27 3.16
C ASN A 33 2.07 -23.93 1.72
N ARG A 34 3.07 -23.73 0.85
CA ARG A 34 2.84 -23.40 -0.57
C ARG A 34 2.00 -24.43 -1.32
N SER A 35 2.04 -25.68 -0.89
CA SER A 35 1.20 -26.77 -1.41
C SER A 35 -0.28 -26.68 -1.00
N GLY A 36 -0.62 -25.78 -0.07
CA GLY A 36 -1.95 -25.71 0.57
C GLY A 36 -2.17 -26.74 1.68
N ASN A 37 -1.27 -27.69 1.85
CA ASN A 37 -1.39 -28.75 2.84
C ASN A 37 -0.66 -28.40 4.13
N GLY A 38 -1.39 -28.37 5.24
CA GLY A 38 -0.84 -28.06 6.56
C GLY A 38 -0.43 -26.60 6.73
N TYR A 39 0.07 -26.30 7.91
CA TYR A 39 0.43 -24.95 8.30
C TYR A 39 1.92 -24.69 8.11
N PHE A 40 2.25 -23.47 7.70
CA PHE A 40 3.62 -23.03 7.58
C PHE A 40 4.25 -22.86 8.96
N PHE A 41 5.45 -23.42 9.14
CA PHE A 41 6.27 -23.19 10.33
C PHE A 41 7.31 -22.13 10.02
N GLY A 42 7.02 -20.89 10.42
CA GLY A 42 7.94 -19.77 10.25
C GLY A 42 9.11 -19.78 11.22
N LEU A 43 9.94 -18.77 11.12
CA LEU A 43 10.98 -18.48 12.09
C LEU A 43 10.37 -17.72 13.28
N GLY A 44 10.88 -17.98 14.47
CA GLY A 44 10.47 -17.27 15.67
C GLY A 44 11.39 -17.66 16.83
N ARG A 45 11.67 -16.68 17.70
CA ARG A 45 12.58 -16.89 18.84
C ARG A 45 11.94 -17.75 19.95
N TRP A 46 10.64 -17.52 20.20
CA TRP A 46 9.91 -18.21 21.28
C TRP A 46 8.98 -19.28 20.73
N THR A 47 8.17 -18.91 19.75
CA THR A 47 7.27 -19.83 19.07
C THR A 47 7.43 -19.70 17.56
N ARG A 48 7.04 -20.73 16.80
CA ARG A 48 7.07 -20.67 15.33
C ARG A 48 5.93 -19.80 14.82
N GLY A 49 6.29 -18.67 14.18
CA GLY A 49 5.33 -17.72 13.64
C GLY A 49 4.66 -18.26 12.37
N ASN A 50 3.38 -18.54 12.44
CA ASN A 50 2.57 -19.05 11.32
C ASN A 50 1.32 -18.20 11.05
N THR A 51 1.21 -17.05 11.69
CA THR A 51 0.10 -16.13 11.50
C THR A 51 0.58 -14.70 11.31
N GLU A 52 -0.27 -13.84 10.72
CA GLU A 52 0.00 -12.43 10.56
C GLU A 52 -1.32 -11.62 10.68
N PRO A 53 -1.38 -10.61 11.56
CA PRO A 53 -2.59 -9.82 11.75
C PRO A 53 -2.70 -8.68 10.73
N CYS A 54 -3.93 -8.44 10.29
CA CYS A 54 -4.34 -7.24 9.58
C CYS A 54 -5.21 -6.39 10.50
N LEU A 55 -4.71 -5.24 10.90
CA LEU A 55 -5.36 -4.34 11.85
C LEU A 55 -6.42 -3.50 11.16
N ILE A 56 -7.54 -3.25 11.85
CA ILE A 56 -8.51 -2.24 11.46
C ILE A 56 -8.40 -1.02 12.36
N ALA A 57 -8.29 0.13 11.71
CA ALA A 57 -8.32 1.43 12.35
C ALA A 57 -9.27 2.34 11.57
N ILE A 58 -9.90 3.27 12.25
CA ILE A 58 -10.92 4.15 11.67
C ILE A 58 -10.60 5.63 11.92
N LYS A 59 -11.04 6.48 11.00
CA LYS A 59 -11.11 7.94 11.17
C LYS A 59 -12.55 8.37 10.93
N GLY A 60 -13.10 9.18 11.82
CA GLY A 60 -14.52 9.54 11.76
C GLY A 60 -15.45 8.40 12.22
N LYS A 61 -16.57 8.24 11.52
CA LYS A 61 -17.64 7.27 11.87
C LYS A 61 -18.02 6.41 10.67
N PRO A 62 -17.09 5.64 10.08
CA PRO A 62 -17.44 4.75 8.98
C PRO A 62 -18.40 3.66 9.46
N LYS A 63 -19.26 3.18 8.55
CA LYS A 63 -20.20 2.08 8.82
C LYS A 63 -19.81 0.90 7.95
N ARG A 64 -19.78 -0.29 8.53
CA ARG A 64 -19.72 -1.54 7.76
C ARG A 64 -21.07 -1.83 7.12
N ILE A 65 -21.05 -2.46 5.95
CA ILE A 65 -22.28 -2.90 5.27
C ILE A 65 -22.61 -4.36 5.59
N SER A 66 -21.59 -5.18 5.90
CA SER A 66 -21.78 -6.60 6.26
C SER A 66 -21.35 -6.84 7.71
N ALA A 67 -22.12 -7.66 8.41
CA ALA A 67 -21.80 -8.15 9.76
C ALA A 67 -21.26 -9.60 9.74
N GLY A 68 -21.32 -10.28 8.58
CA GLY A 68 -20.99 -11.70 8.43
C GLY A 68 -19.55 -12.01 8.03
N VAL A 69 -18.70 -10.99 7.82
CA VAL A 69 -17.34 -11.20 7.34
C VAL A 69 -16.47 -11.85 8.40
N GLY A 70 -16.03 -13.07 8.14
CA GLY A 70 -15.19 -13.85 9.06
C GLY A 70 -13.77 -13.29 9.16
N GLN A 71 -13.19 -13.35 10.36
CA GLN A 71 -11.86 -12.81 10.65
C GLN A 71 -10.72 -13.70 10.12
N LEU A 72 -10.88 -15.02 10.11
CA LEU A 72 -9.81 -15.94 9.72
C LEU A 72 -9.64 -16.00 8.20
N VAL A 73 -8.39 -16.02 7.78
CA VAL A 73 -7.97 -16.19 6.39
C VAL A 73 -6.95 -17.32 6.33
N PHE A 74 -7.33 -18.43 5.75
CA PHE A 74 -6.44 -19.57 5.51
C PHE A 74 -5.93 -19.48 4.08
N SER A 75 -4.66 -19.12 3.90
CA SER A 75 -4.10 -18.91 2.56
C SER A 75 -2.65 -19.35 2.51
N PRO A 76 -2.23 -20.02 1.41
CA PRO A 76 -0.85 -20.44 1.22
C PRO A 76 0.11 -19.25 1.10
N LEU A 77 1.35 -19.49 1.52
CA LEU A 77 2.44 -18.57 1.23
C LEU A 77 2.67 -18.48 -0.29
N ARG A 78 2.75 -17.26 -0.79
CA ARG A 78 3.10 -16.95 -2.17
C ARG A 78 4.52 -16.38 -2.27
N ARG A 79 4.74 -15.30 -3.00
CA ARG A 79 6.03 -14.58 -3.04
C ARG A 79 6.36 -14.02 -1.66
N HIS A 80 7.63 -13.70 -1.44
CA HIS A 80 8.05 -13.10 -0.19
C HIS A 80 7.22 -11.85 0.15
N SER A 81 6.69 -11.81 1.37
CA SER A 81 5.85 -10.69 1.88
C SER A 81 4.52 -10.42 1.15
N GLN A 82 4.15 -11.19 0.14
CA GLN A 82 2.86 -11.04 -0.54
C GLN A 82 1.73 -11.45 0.39
N LYS A 83 0.73 -10.59 0.50
CA LYS A 83 -0.46 -10.81 1.34
C LYS A 83 -1.54 -11.58 0.58
N PRO A 84 -2.45 -12.29 1.28
CA PRO A 84 -3.56 -12.99 0.65
C PRO A 84 -4.44 -12.05 -0.16
N ALA A 85 -4.71 -12.38 -1.42
CA ALA A 85 -5.59 -11.58 -2.29
C ALA A 85 -7.04 -11.56 -1.79
N GLU A 86 -7.47 -12.64 -1.15
CA GLU A 86 -8.80 -12.84 -0.56
C GLU A 86 -9.17 -11.75 0.47
N VAL A 87 -8.17 -11.10 1.06
CA VAL A 87 -8.40 -10.01 2.01
C VAL A 87 -8.97 -8.78 1.32
N ARG A 88 -8.62 -8.51 0.06
CA ARG A 88 -9.20 -7.41 -0.71
C ARG A 88 -10.71 -7.61 -0.89
N GLU A 89 -11.13 -8.84 -1.23
CA GLU A 89 -12.55 -9.20 -1.38
C GLU A 89 -13.31 -9.06 -0.06
N LYS A 90 -12.73 -9.57 1.04
CA LYS A 90 -13.29 -9.41 2.39
C LYS A 90 -13.43 -7.96 2.83
N ILE A 91 -12.52 -7.08 2.44
CA ILE A 91 -12.63 -5.64 2.71
C ILE A 91 -13.82 -5.04 1.95
N VAL A 92 -14.01 -5.40 0.68
CA VAL A 92 -15.15 -4.95 -0.13
C VAL A 92 -16.46 -5.51 0.44
N GLU A 93 -16.50 -6.78 0.85
CA GLU A 93 -17.67 -7.36 1.53
C GLU A 93 -18.00 -6.62 2.83
N LEU A 94 -16.98 -6.26 3.60
CA LEU A 94 -17.16 -5.56 4.88
C LEU A 94 -17.64 -4.12 4.73
N MET A 95 -17.05 -3.36 3.79
CA MET A 95 -17.18 -1.91 3.69
C MET A 95 -17.99 -1.43 2.49
N GLY A 96 -18.21 -2.29 1.50
CA GLY A 96 -18.82 -1.94 0.22
C GLY A 96 -17.83 -1.54 -0.86
N ASP A 97 -18.35 -1.29 -2.04
CA ASP A 97 -17.59 -0.84 -3.20
C ASP A 97 -17.32 0.68 -3.12
N LEU A 98 -16.38 1.04 -2.27
CA LEU A 98 -15.94 2.42 -2.03
C LEU A 98 -14.60 2.67 -2.73
N PRO A 99 -14.24 3.94 -3.03
CA PRO A 99 -12.88 4.29 -3.42
C PRO A 99 -11.87 3.75 -2.40
N ARG A 100 -10.85 3.07 -2.91
CA ARG A 100 -9.87 2.36 -2.06
C ARG A 100 -8.50 2.31 -2.71
N ILE A 101 -7.48 2.36 -1.89
CA ILE A 101 -6.09 2.31 -2.30
C ILE A 101 -5.32 1.28 -1.49
N GLU A 102 -4.44 0.54 -2.14
CA GLU A 102 -3.44 -0.30 -1.48
C GLU A 102 -2.08 0.41 -1.50
N LEU A 103 -1.58 0.74 -0.32
CA LEU A 103 -0.25 1.30 -0.15
C LEU A 103 0.79 0.17 -0.10
N PHE A 104 1.96 0.42 -0.72
CA PHE A 104 3.04 -0.57 -0.88
C PHE A 104 2.60 -1.80 -1.68
N ALA A 105 1.72 -1.57 -2.65
CA ALA A 105 1.23 -2.60 -3.55
C ALA A 105 2.36 -3.16 -4.43
N ARG A 106 2.23 -4.43 -4.78
CA ARG A 106 3.14 -5.14 -5.70
C ARG A 106 2.45 -5.62 -6.97
N GLU A 107 1.14 -5.49 -7.01
CA GLU A 107 0.31 -5.88 -8.14
C GLU A 107 -0.91 -4.98 -8.19
N ALA A 108 -1.44 -4.78 -9.39
CA ALA A 108 -2.73 -4.14 -9.56
C ALA A 108 -3.86 -5.11 -9.18
N ALA A 109 -4.95 -4.57 -8.66
CA ALA A 109 -6.16 -5.33 -8.39
C ALA A 109 -7.37 -4.55 -8.90
N PRO A 110 -8.36 -5.20 -9.52
CA PRO A 110 -9.54 -4.52 -10.04
C PRO A 110 -10.25 -3.69 -8.96
N GLY A 111 -10.53 -2.43 -9.27
CA GLY A 111 -11.20 -1.50 -8.36
C GLY A 111 -10.36 -1.00 -7.19
N TRP A 112 -9.06 -1.22 -7.20
CA TRP A 112 -8.11 -0.69 -6.22
C TRP A 112 -7.13 0.26 -6.90
N ASP A 113 -6.98 1.45 -6.36
CA ASP A 113 -5.81 2.26 -6.62
C ASP A 113 -4.59 1.63 -5.94
N VAL A 114 -3.42 1.79 -6.53
CA VAL A 114 -2.18 1.21 -6.01
C VAL A 114 -1.10 2.27 -5.89
N TRP A 115 -0.30 2.18 -4.83
CA TRP A 115 0.86 3.03 -4.62
C TRP A 115 1.98 2.24 -3.94
N GLY A 116 3.21 2.45 -4.39
CA GLY A 116 4.40 1.81 -3.82
C GLY A 116 5.52 1.70 -4.84
N ASN A 117 6.73 1.43 -4.38
CA ASN A 117 7.91 1.30 -5.25
C ASN A 117 7.83 0.13 -6.24
N GLU A 118 7.05 -0.90 -5.90
CA GLU A 118 6.84 -2.09 -6.72
C GLU A 118 5.43 -2.08 -7.37
N ALA A 119 4.65 -0.99 -7.17
CA ALA A 119 3.32 -0.87 -7.76
C ALA A 119 3.43 -0.76 -9.28
N PRO A 120 2.56 -1.46 -10.04
CA PRO A 120 2.50 -1.29 -11.48
C PRO A 120 2.24 0.18 -11.83
N THR A 121 2.98 0.72 -12.78
CA THR A 121 2.69 2.04 -13.33
C THR A 121 1.31 1.97 -14.00
N PRO A 122 0.38 2.90 -13.71
CA PRO A 122 -0.86 2.96 -14.46
C PRO A 122 -0.53 3.08 -15.95
N GLU A 123 -1.06 2.19 -16.78
CA GLU A 123 -1.08 2.43 -18.22
C GLU A 123 -1.83 3.75 -18.41
N VAL A 124 -1.13 4.77 -18.89
CA VAL A 124 -1.75 5.99 -19.37
C VAL A 124 -2.57 5.57 -20.57
N LYS A 125 -3.85 5.30 -20.36
CA LYS A 125 -4.79 5.20 -21.48
C LYS A 125 -4.74 6.55 -22.16
N ASP A 126 -4.30 6.54 -23.40
CA ASP A 126 -4.11 7.69 -24.27
C ASP A 126 -5.11 8.80 -23.95
N ALA A 127 -4.59 9.93 -23.47
CA ALA A 127 -5.34 11.16 -23.51
C ALA A 127 -5.61 11.45 -25.01
N PRO A 128 -6.82 11.83 -25.41
CA PRO A 128 -7.07 12.20 -26.78
C PRO A 128 -6.10 13.31 -27.15
N ALA A 129 -5.37 13.10 -28.23
CA ALA A 129 -4.50 14.08 -28.83
C ALA A 129 -5.38 15.22 -29.39
N ASP A 130 -5.70 16.21 -28.56
CA ASP A 130 -6.21 17.48 -29.01
C ASP A 130 -5.11 18.54 -28.84
N SER A 131 -4.53 18.78 -30.00
CA SER A 131 -3.81 19.94 -30.47
C SER A 131 -3.94 21.21 -29.60
N VAL A 132 -2.78 21.66 -29.08
CA VAL A 132 -2.52 23.08 -29.01
C VAL A 132 -1.15 23.35 -29.63
N GLU A 133 -1.22 23.68 -30.90
CA GLU A 133 -0.18 24.38 -31.66
C GLU A 133 -0.06 25.79 -31.07
N LEU A 134 0.99 26.11 -30.35
CA LEU A 134 1.35 27.46 -30.02
C LEU A 134 2.72 27.76 -30.59
N ALA A 135 2.66 28.54 -31.65
CA ALA A 135 3.77 29.27 -32.26
C ALA A 135 4.47 30.17 -31.25
N GLY A 136 5.76 30.33 -31.41
CA GLY A 136 6.50 31.37 -30.74
C GLY A 136 7.97 31.02 -30.53
N LYS A 137 8.76 31.15 -31.60
CA LYS A 137 10.22 31.27 -31.51
C LYS A 137 10.55 32.64 -30.91
N GLU A 138 11.28 32.66 -29.82
CA GLU A 138 12.16 33.76 -29.48
C GLU A 138 13.42 33.19 -28.84
N GLU A 139 14.53 33.47 -29.48
CA GLU A 139 15.89 33.17 -29.00
C GLU A 139 16.24 34.12 -27.85
N PRO A 140 16.89 33.68 -26.80
CA PRO A 140 17.48 34.60 -25.83
C PRO A 140 18.90 34.95 -26.26
N HIS A 141 19.11 36.24 -26.34
CA HIS A 141 20.37 36.96 -26.51
C HIS A 141 21.36 36.70 -25.34
N GLU A 142 22.55 36.30 -25.67
CA GLU A 142 23.69 36.22 -24.75
C GLU A 142 24.08 37.60 -24.25
N PRO A 143 24.38 37.80 -22.97
CA PRO A 143 25.20 38.93 -22.55
C PRO A 143 26.65 38.55 -22.31
N ASP A 144 27.45 39.36 -22.89
CA ASP A 144 28.91 39.49 -22.92
C ASP A 144 29.57 39.33 -21.56
N ASN A 145 30.67 38.55 -21.60
CA ASN A 145 31.53 38.22 -20.47
C ASN A 145 32.62 39.30 -20.32
N GLN A 146 32.53 40.15 -19.32
CA GLN A 146 33.66 40.97 -18.88
C GLN A 146 34.13 40.51 -17.49
N ARG A 147 35.38 40.01 -17.51
CA ARG A 147 36.19 39.66 -16.34
C ARG A 147 36.69 40.93 -15.70
N ASP A 148 36.63 41.02 -14.39
CA ASP A 148 37.50 41.88 -13.59
C ASP A 148 38.17 41.09 -12.45
N PRO A 149 39.41 41.46 -12.11
CA PRO A 149 40.33 40.60 -11.37
C PRO A 149 40.21 40.77 -9.85
N ALA A 150 40.65 39.73 -9.16
CA ALA A 150 40.67 39.62 -7.70
C ALA A 150 41.65 40.65 -7.05
N PRO A 151 41.35 41.14 -5.85
CA PRO A 151 42.36 41.73 -4.98
C PRO A 151 43.00 40.68 -4.08
N GLN A 152 44.34 40.74 -4.07
CA GLN A 152 45.19 40.11 -3.06
C GLN A 152 45.07 40.87 -1.73
N LEU A 153 44.88 40.13 -0.63
CA LEU A 153 45.61 40.25 0.66
C LEU A 153 45.19 39.10 1.55
#